data_2fb201e558fe5ce6f42a70aec30320f7
#
_entry.id   2fb201e558fe5ce6f42a70aec30320f7
#
_cell.length_a   1.000
_cell.length_b   1.000
_cell.length_c   1.000
_cell.angle_alpha   90.00
_cell.angle_beta   90.00
_cell.angle_gamma   90.00
#
_symmetry.space_group_name_H-M   'P 1'
#
loop_
_entity.id
_entity.type
_entity.pdbx_description
1 polymer ?
#
loop_
_entity_poly.entity_id
_entity_poly.type
_entity_poly.pdbx_seq_one_letter_code
_entity_poly.pdbx_strand_id
1 'polypeptide(L)'
;GTMLNSVNSNSKTENGQTLYPHMHGDDGWYGFKPQPYNQGALDVYYWTMNEADLQYVPQNPWLDFLQGKNENYPADTLRNALSSIRTKMEHVRNDTTGTDTRLSDDPIPYNPATTVNTLIQQQLGGLAPRHGELLHARVRYFDPKNQRPGLPQDVAALVESLTADSVTLSLVNINQTENRDVIIQAGAYAEHQFTSVVSDGQSKSLDTSWLVARLAPGCGTKLTLKTDRYVNQPTFLFPWDRDN
;
A
#
# COMPACT_ATOMS: atom_id res chain seq x y z
N GLY A 1 9.13 3.74 15.78
CA GLY A 1 9.58 3.23 17.08
C GLY A 1 9.86 4.28 18.12
N THR A 2 10.97 5.02 18.06
CA THR A 2 11.44 5.87 19.17
C THR A 2 10.40 6.89 19.64
N MET A 3 9.72 7.58 18.74
CA MET A 3 8.68 8.55 19.09
C MET A 3 7.50 7.87 19.83
N LEU A 4 6.98 6.77 19.31
CA LEU A 4 5.88 6.04 19.93
C LEU A 4 6.27 5.53 21.32
N ASN A 5 7.49 5.00 21.46
CA ASN A 5 8.04 4.60 22.75
C ASN A 5 8.12 5.78 23.73
N SER A 6 8.63 6.94 23.26
CA SER A 6 8.73 8.14 24.08
C SER A 6 7.38 8.64 24.56
N VAL A 7 6.37 8.69 23.69
CA VAL A 7 5.00 9.09 24.07
C VAL A 7 4.44 8.12 25.11
N ASN A 8 4.49 6.82 24.83
CA ASN A 8 3.88 5.80 25.68
C ASN A 8 4.61 5.61 27.03
N SER A 9 5.89 5.97 27.12
CA SER A 9 6.62 5.94 28.40
C SER A 9 6.15 7.00 29.42
N ASN A 10 5.39 8.00 28.97
CA ASN A 10 4.76 9.00 29.84
C ASN A 10 3.38 8.56 30.34
N SER A 11 3.12 7.25 30.39
CA SER A 11 1.91 6.69 30.98
C SER A 11 1.82 6.97 32.49
N LYS A 12 0.59 6.99 33.01
CA LYS A 12 0.29 7.08 34.46
C LYS A 12 -0.69 6.00 34.87
N THR A 13 -0.73 5.69 36.16
CA THR A 13 -1.71 4.74 36.72
C THR A 13 -2.74 5.49 37.53
N GLU A 14 -4.02 5.33 37.20
CA GLU A 14 -5.15 5.85 37.96
C GLU A 14 -6.14 4.73 38.18
N ASN A 15 -6.62 4.60 39.45
CA ASN A 15 -7.57 3.56 39.85
C ASN A 15 -7.17 2.13 39.41
N GLY A 16 -5.87 1.81 39.44
CA GLY A 16 -5.35 0.50 39.03
C GLY A 16 -5.28 0.28 37.50
N GLN A 17 -5.58 1.29 36.69
CA GLN A 17 -5.52 1.22 35.27
C GLN A 17 -4.37 2.10 34.71
N THR A 18 -3.56 1.54 33.82
CA THR A 18 -2.54 2.31 33.08
C THR A 18 -3.22 3.14 32.00
N LEU A 19 -2.90 4.42 31.96
CA LEU A 19 -3.39 5.39 30.98
C LEU A 19 -2.22 5.99 30.22
N TYR A 20 -2.36 6.15 28.92
CA TYR A 20 -1.34 6.66 28.02
C TYR A 20 -1.74 8.04 27.49
N PRO A 21 -0.80 9.00 27.38
CA PRO A 21 -1.11 10.32 26.87
C PRO A 21 -1.33 10.29 25.36
N HIS A 22 -2.26 11.09 24.88
CA HIS A 22 -2.55 11.25 23.45
C HIS A 22 -2.29 12.66 22.92
N MET A 23 -1.99 13.61 23.81
CA MET A 23 -1.74 15.00 23.48
C MET A 23 -0.62 15.57 24.36
N HIS A 24 0.05 16.59 23.87
CA HIS A 24 1.04 17.38 24.60
C HIS A 24 0.77 18.87 24.36
N GLY A 25 0.85 19.68 25.42
CA GLY A 25 0.68 21.12 25.40
C GLY A 25 1.68 21.80 26.33
N ASP A 26 1.48 23.09 26.59
CA ASP A 26 2.38 23.88 27.41
C ASP A 26 2.48 23.35 28.85
N ASP A 27 1.40 22.77 29.39
CA ASP A 27 1.34 22.16 30.71
C ASP A 27 1.77 20.69 30.75
N GLY A 28 2.31 20.17 29.63
CA GLY A 28 2.78 18.78 29.51
C GLY A 28 1.78 17.83 28.86
N TRP A 29 1.86 16.54 29.22
CA TRP A 29 1.05 15.47 28.64
C TRP A 29 -0.39 15.47 29.17
N TYR A 30 -1.37 15.33 28.25
CA TYR A 30 -2.81 15.26 28.58
C TYR A 30 -3.57 14.35 27.59
N GLY A 31 -4.91 14.26 27.74
CA GLY A 31 -5.74 13.39 26.91
C GLY A 31 -5.48 11.90 27.14
N PHE A 32 -5.28 11.52 28.41
CA PHE A 32 -4.94 10.15 28.79
C PHE A 32 -6.07 9.17 28.50
N LYS A 33 -5.72 8.01 27.90
CA LYS A 33 -6.62 6.90 27.53
C LYS A 33 -6.01 5.55 27.89
N PRO A 34 -6.84 4.51 28.09
CA PRO A 34 -6.35 3.16 28.39
C PRO A 34 -5.53 2.53 27.27
N GLN A 35 -5.78 2.93 26.01
CA GLN A 35 -5.05 2.41 24.85
C GLN A 35 -3.74 3.17 24.67
N PRO A 36 -2.62 2.48 24.36
CA PRO A 36 -1.38 3.14 23.98
C PRO A 36 -1.59 4.08 22.79
N TYR A 37 -0.82 5.15 22.76
CA TYR A 37 -0.75 6.04 21.60
C TYR A 37 -0.18 5.30 20.39
N ASN A 38 -0.92 5.28 19.30
CA ASN A 38 -0.60 4.49 18.11
C ASN A 38 -0.77 5.24 16.79
N GLN A 39 -0.96 6.56 16.85
CA GLN A 39 -1.12 7.35 15.63
C GLN A 39 0.15 7.26 14.76
N GLY A 40 -0.02 6.89 13.49
CA GLY A 40 1.08 6.68 12.56
C GLY A 40 1.91 5.41 12.80
N ALA A 41 1.51 4.52 13.73
CA ALA A 41 2.25 3.30 14.03
C ALA A 41 2.39 2.38 12.80
N LEU A 42 1.33 2.26 12.00
CA LEU A 42 1.35 1.49 10.77
C LEU A 42 2.33 2.08 9.74
N ASP A 43 2.34 3.41 9.59
CA ASP A 43 3.26 4.10 8.69
C ASP A 43 4.71 3.87 9.12
N VAL A 44 4.99 4.02 10.42
CA VAL A 44 6.31 3.73 10.99
C VAL A 44 6.74 2.31 10.69
N TYR A 45 5.85 1.34 10.89
CA TYR A 45 6.15 -0.07 10.60
C TYR A 45 6.49 -0.27 9.12
N TYR A 46 5.72 0.29 8.19
CA TYR A 46 6.00 0.15 6.76
C TYR A 46 7.33 0.80 6.35
N TRP A 47 7.72 1.89 6.98
CA TRP A 47 9.01 2.52 6.74
C TRP A 47 10.18 1.69 7.28
N THR A 48 10.06 1.21 8.51
CA THR A 48 11.15 0.50 9.19
C THR A 48 11.17 -1.00 8.87
N MET A 49 10.00 -1.61 8.72
CA MET A 49 9.77 -3.06 8.72
C MET A 49 10.35 -3.75 9.96
N ASN A 50 10.44 -3.01 11.07
CA ASN A 50 10.93 -3.54 12.33
C ASN A 50 9.75 -4.15 13.11
N GLU A 51 9.83 -5.44 13.40
CA GLU A 51 8.79 -6.16 14.16
C GLU A 51 8.48 -5.53 15.52
N ALA A 52 9.48 -4.89 16.16
CA ALA A 52 9.26 -4.17 17.40
C ALA A 52 8.27 -3.00 17.28
N ASP A 53 8.08 -2.45 16.07
CA ASP A 53 7.11 -1.38 15.85
C ASP A 53 5.67 -1.91 15.75
N LEU A 54 5.47 -3.23 15.49
CA LEU A 54 4.15 -3.86 15.44
C LEU A 54 3.42 -3.82 16.78
N GLN A 55 4.13 -3.70 17.90
CA GLN A 55 3.49 -3.63 19.24
C GLN A 55 2.48 -2.48 19.38
N TYR A 56 2.62 -1.41 18.58
CA TYR A 56 1.73 -0.26 18.57
C TYR A 56 0.71 -0.28 17.43
N VAL A 57 0.88 -1.19 16.46
CA VAL A 57 -0.04 -1.31 15.32
C VAL A 57 -1.31 -2.02 15.77
N PRO A 58 -2.50 -1.40 15.64
CA PRO A 58 -3.75 -2.10 15.90
C PRO A 58 -3.89 -3.33 15.00
N GLN A 59 -4.75 -4.27 15.42
CA GLN A 59 -5.08 -5.41 14.58
C GLN A 59 -5.40 -4.93 13.16
N ASN A 60 -4.70 -5.49 12.18
CA ASN A 60 -4.78 -5.06 10.79
C ASN A 60 -4.96 -6.28 9.88
N PRO A 61 -6.15 -6.45 9.27
CA PRO A 61 -6.46 -7.60 8.43
C PRO A 61 -5.54 -7.78 7.22
N TRP A 62 -4.96 -6.70 6.72
CA TRP A 62 -3.95 -6.76 5.66
C TRP A 62 -2.63 -7.37 6.14
N LEU A 63 -2.15 -6.98 7.32
CA LEU A 63 -0.97 -7.59 7.91
C LEU A 63 -1.21 -9.07 8.24
N ASP A 64 -2.41 -9.42 8.69
CA ASP A 64 -2.82 -10.80 8.91
C ASP A 64 -2.75 -11.61 7.59
N PHE A 65 -3.22 -11.02 6.48
CA PHE A 65 -3.10 -11.63 5.15
C PHE A 65 -1.64 -11.84 4.74
N LEU A 66 -0.79 -10.82 4.88
CA LEU A 66 0.64 -10.92 4.55
C LEU A 66 1.38 -11.98 5.37
N GLN A 67 0.83 -12.33 6.54
CA GLN A 67 1.32 -13.39 7.43
C GLN A 67 0.65 -14.76 7.16
N GLY A 68 -0.19 -14.89 6.13
CA GLY A 68 -0.90 -16.12 5.79
C GLY A 68 -2.09 -16.47 6.70
N LYS A 69 -2.62 -15.50 7.47
CA LYS A 69 -3.70 -15.74 8.45
C LYS A 69 -5.10 -15.39 7.95
N ASN A 70 -5.22 -14.61 6.89
CA ASN A 70 -6.51 -14.09 6.38
C ASN A 70 -6.57 -14.19 4.86
N GLU A 71 -6.63 -15.41 4.36
CA GLU A 71 -6.53 -15.71 2.91
C GLU A 71 -7.61 -15.04 2.06
N ASN A 72 -8.80 -14.82 2.60
CA ASN A 72 -9.92 -14.21 1.87
C ASN A 72 -9.85 -12.68 1.80
N TYR A 73 -8.95 -12.04 2.56
CA TYR A 73 -8.87 -10.59 2.66
C TYR A 73 -8.83 -9.86 1.30
N PRO A 74 -8.01 -10.27 0.30
CA PRO A 74 -7.97 -9.57 -0.98
C PRO A 74 -9.31 -9.56 -1.71
N ALA A 75 -9.98 -10.71 -1.75
CA ALA A 75 -11.27 -10.83 -2.42
C ALA A 75 -12.38 -10.06 -1.70
N ASP A 76 -12.42 -10.12 -0.37
CA ASP A 76 -13.45 -9.49 0.44
C ASP A 76 -13.33 -7.96 0.41
N THR A 77 -12.11 -7.43 0.49
CA THR A 77 -11.92 -5.97 0.41
C THR A 77 -12.23 -5.42 -0.99
N LEU A 78 -11.97 -6.16 -2.06
CA LEU A 78 -12.38 -5.77 -3.41
C LEU A 78 -13.90 -5.80 -3.57
N ARG A 79 -14.58 -6.83 -3.07
CA ARG A 79 -16.06 -6.88 -3.06
C ARG A 79 -16.66 -5.71 -2.29
N ASN A 80 -16.09 -5.40 -1.12
CA ASN A 80 -16.53 -4.29 -0.29
C ASN A 80 -16.30 -2.94 -0.98
N ALA A 81 -15.15 -2.75 -1.63
CA ALA A 81 -14.85 -1.55 -2.40
C ALA A 81 -15.83 -1.36 -3.56
N LEU A 82 -16.12 -2.42 -4.32
CA LEU A 82 -17.11 -2.40 -5.41
C LEU A 82 -18.52 -2.13 -4.91
N SER A 83 -18.91 -2.74 -3.78
CA SER A 83 -20.21 -2.47 -3.14
C SER A 83 -20.32 -1.01 -2.71
N SER A 84 -19.28 -0.46 -2.09
CA SER A 84 -19.24 0.95 -1.70
C SER A 84 -19.36 1.89 -2.91
N ILE A 85 -18.68 1.58 -4.01
CA ILE A 85 -18.81 2.36 -5.26
C ILE A 85 -20.24 2.34 -5.76
N ARG A 86 -20.90 1.17 -5.81
CA ARG A 86 -22.29 1.04 -6.26
C ARG A 86 -23.24 1.89 -5.40
N THR A 87 -23.12 1.78 -4.07
CA THR A 87 -23.93 2.58 -3.14
C THR A 87 -23.72 4.08 -3.35
N LYS A 88 -22.48 4.53 -3.48
CA LYS A 88 -22.17 5.95 -3.74
C LYS A 88 -22.74 6.41 -5.08
N MET A 89 -22.65 5.59 -6.12
CA MET A 89 -23.24 5.89 -7.43
C MET A 89 -24.78 5.99 -7.40
N GLU A 90 -25.42 5.14 -6.60
CA GLU A 90 -26.87 5.24 -6.37
C GLU A 90 -27.24 6.54 -5.65
N HIS A 91 -26.48 6.94 -4.63
CA HIS A 91 -26.68 8.23 -3.97
C HIS A 91 -26.54 9.40 -4.95
N VAL A 92 -25.49 9.39 -5.79
CA VAL A 92 -25.29 10.45 -6.80
C VAL A 92 -26.43 10.49 -7.81
N ARG A 93 -26.92 9.32 -8.26
CA ARG A 93 -28.04 9.24 -9.22
C ARG A 93 -29.37 9.75 -8.65
N ASN A 94 -29.57 9.54 -7.34
CA ASN A 94 -30.79 9.92 -6.64
C ASN A 94 -30.70 11.29 -5.98
N ASP A 95 -29.56 11.96 -6.08
CA ASP A 95 -29.37 13.32 -5.52
C ASP A 95 -30.12 14.34 -6.37
N THR A 96 -31.15 14.92 -5.79
CA THR A 96 -31.99 15.97 -6.43
C THR A 96 -31.63 17.36 -5.95
N THR A 97 -30.54 17.52 -5.19
CA THR A 97 -30.09 18.84 -4.69
C THR A 97 -29.71 19.73 -5.86
N GLY A 98 -30.30 20.92 -5.93
CA GLY A 98 -29.96 21.92 -6.94
C GLY A 98 -28.52 22.39 -6.83
N THR A 99 -27.88 22.63 -7.96
CA THR A 99 -26.49 23.08 -8.02
C THR A 99 -26.26 24.44 -7.37
N ASP A 100 -27.29 25.28 -7.36
CA ASP A 100 -27.33 26.60 -6.74
C ASP A 100 -27.43 26.59 -5.21
N THR A 101 -27.92 25.48 -4.65
CA THR A 101 -28.05 25.27 -3.20
C THR A 101 -26.89 24.47 -2.60
N ARG A 102 -26.09 23.83 -3.44
CA ARG A 102 -24.91 23.06 -2.99
C ARG A 102 -23.71 23.97 -2.91
N LEU A 103 -23.17 24.13 -1.70
CA LEU A 103 -21.95 24.88 -1.47
C LEU A 103 -20.73 24.11 -2.00
N SER A 104 -19.69 24.85 -2.42
CA SER A 104 -18.47 24.26 -2.99
C SER A 104 -17.67 23.41 -2.00
N ASP A 105 -17.85 23.64 -0.72
CA ASP A 105 -17.21 22.97 0.40
C ASP A 105 -18.14 22.01 1.16
N ASP A 106 -19.35 21.81 0.66
CA ASP A 106 -20.24 20.78 1.19
C ASP A 106 -19.53 19.44 1.23
N PRO A 107 -19.47 18.78 2.39
CA PRO A 107 -18.93 17.44 2.46
C PRO A 107 -19.81 16.53 1.60
N ILE A 108 -19.32 16.16 0.45
CA ILE A 108 -20.00 15.23 -0.43
C ILE A 108 -19.68 13.81 0.09
N PRO A 109 -20.58 13.18 0.87
CA PRO A 109 -20.27 11.90 1.54
C PRO A 109 -20.01 10.76 0.57
N TYR A 110 -20.33 10.97 -0.71
CA TYR A 110 -20.15 10.01 -1.79
C TYR A 110 -19.08 10.42 -2.80
N ASN A 111 -18.32 11.49 -2.51
CA ASN A 111 -17.19 11.89 -3.34
C ASN A 111 -15.86 11.64 -2.58
N PRO A 112 -14.88 11.02 -3.21
CA PRO A 112 -14.97 10.42 -4.55
C PRO A 112 -15.84 9.16 -4.55
N ALA A 113 -16.57 8.93 -5.64
CA ALA A 113 -17.34 7.70 -5.81
C ALA A 113 -16.44 6.46 -5.82
N THR A 114 -15.19 6.63 -6.27
CA THR A 114 -14.19 5.57 -6.34
C THR A 114 -13.13 5.73 -5.26
N THR A 115 -12.48 4.62 -4.91
CA THR A 115 -11.32 4.60 -4.03
C THR A 115 -10.23 3.71 -4.62
N VAL A 116 -8.98 4.08 -4.41
CA VAL A 116 -7.81 3.31 -4.87
C VAL A 116 -7.05 2.66 -3.71
N ASN A 117 -7.47 2.90 -2.48
CA ASN A 117 -6.74 2.46 -1.28
C ASN A 117 -6.49 0.94 -1.27
N THR A 118 -7.54 0.16 -1.54
CA THR A 118 -7.45 -1.31 -1.63
C THR A 118 -6.47 -1.75 -2.72
N LEU A 119 -6.48 -1.09 -3.88
CA LEU A 119 -5.58 -1.41 -4.98
C LEU A 119 -4.13 -1.03 -4.67
N ILE A 120 -3.88 0.13 -4.06
CA ILE A 120 -2.54 0.54 -3.63
C ILE A 120 -1.99 -0.50 -2.66
N GLN A 121 -2.77 -0.92 -1.68
CA GLN A 121 -2.37 -1.91 -0.70
C GLN A 121 -2.06 -3.26 -1.36
N GLN A 122 -3.00 -3.79 -2.13
CA GLN A 122 -2.89 -5.15 -2.69
C GLN A 122 -1.94 -5.26 -3.87
N GLN A 123 -1.89 -4.26 -4.75
CA GLN A 123 -1.03 -4.32 -5.93
C GLN A 123 0.38 -3.82 -5.66
N LEU A 124 0.52 -2.76 -4.85
CA LEU A 124 1.80 -2.09 -4.66
C LEU A 124 2.49 -2.45 -3.33
N GLY A 125 1.81 -3.15 -2.43
CA GLY A 125 2.33 -3.43 -1.09
C GLY A 125 2.61 -2.17 -0.30
N GLY A 126 1.73 -1.17 -0.41
CA GLY A 126 1.93 0.14 0.15
C GLY A 126 0.76 0.66 0.98
N LEU A 127 0.89 1.90 1.38
CA LEU A 127 -0.16 2.65 2.08
C LEU A 127 -0.71 3.74 1.15
N ALA A 128 -2.02 3.94 1.21
CA ALA A 128 -2.64 5.05 0.51
C ALA A 128 -2.11 6.38 1.06
N PRO A 129 -1.61 7.27 0.21
CA PRO A 129 -1.12 8.57 0.66
C PRO A 129 -2.28 9.39 1.24
N ARG A 130 -2.02 10.08 2.32
CA ARG A 130 -2.91 11.10 2.88
C ARG A 130 -2.62 12.44 2.21
N HIS A 131 -3.25 13.51 2.69
CA HIS A 131 -3.05 14.85 2.15
C HIS A 131 -1.57 15.27 2.17
N GLY A 132 -0.99 15.46 0.98
CA GLY A 132 0.39 15.92 0.82
C GLY A 132 1.48 14.88 1.11
N GLU A 133 1.13 13.64 1.40
CA GLU A 133 2.08 12.57 1.62
C GLU A 133 2.54 11.94 0.29
N LEU A 134 3.76 11.45 0.27
CA LEU A 134 4.29 10.68 -0.86
C LEU A 134 3.70 9.27 -0.84
N LEU A 135 3.55 8.67 -2.02
CA LEU A 135 3.16 7.27 -2.14
C LEU A 135 4.24 6.39 -1.52
N HIS A 136 3.87 5.60 -0.52
CA HIS A 136 4.70 4.54 0.01
C HIS A 136 4.30 3.21 -0.64
N ALA A 137 5.18 2.61 -1.41
CA ALA A 137 4.93 1.35 -2.11
C ALA A 137 6.20 0.51 -2.20
N ARG A 138 6.04 -0.81 -2.18
CA ARG A 138 7.15 -1.76 -2.37
C ARG A 138 7.49 -1.95 -3.83
N VAL A 139 6.48 -1.91 -4.68
CA VAL A 139 6.63 -2.02 -6.12
C VAL A 139 5.71 -1.01 -6.80
N ARG A 140 6.06 -0.66 -8.03
CA ARG A 140 5.21 0.13 -8.92
C ARG A 140 5.23 -0.50 -10.31
N TYR A 141 4.10 -0.45 -11.00
CA TYR A 141 3.97 -1.04 -12.32
C TYR A 141 3.91 0.01 -13.41
N PHE A 142 4.38 -0.38 -14.61
CA PHE A 142 4.24 0.42 -15.81
C PHE A 142 3.91 -0.48 -16.99
N ASP A 143 3.14 0.07 -17.92
CA ASP A 143 2.77 -0.52 -19.20
C ASP A 143 3.76 -0.02 -20.27
N PRO A 144 4.76 -0.83 -20.67
CA PRO A 144 5.78 -0.39 -21.62
C PRO A 144 5.22 -0.19 -23.03
N LYS A 145 4.18 -0.93 -23.41
CA LYS A 145 3.56 -0.84 -24.74
C LYS A 145 2.89 0.52 -24.96
N ASN A 146 2.20 1.02 -23.94
CA ASN A 146 1.48 2.28 -24.02
C ASN A 146 2.22 3.43 -23.32
N GLN A 147 3.44 3.21 -22.83
CA GLN A 147 4.27 4.18 -22.10
C GLN A 147 3.50 4.96 -21.02
N ARG A 148 2.82 4.21 -20.15
CA ARG A 148 2.00 4.79 -19.07
C ARG A 148 2.25 4.11 -17.73
N PRO A 149 2.06 4.82 -16.58
CA PRO A 149 2.06 4.20 -15.27
C PRO A 149 0.83 3.29 -15.10
N GLY A 150 1.00 2.28 -14.24
CA GLY A 150 -0.01 1.29 -13.89
C GLY A 150 0.14 -0.02 -14.67
N LEU A 151 -0.67 -1.00 -14.30
CA LEU A 151 -0.71 -2.30 -14.96
C LEU A 151 -1.21 -2.17 -16.40
N PRO A 152 -0.68 -2.97 -17.34
CA PRO A 152 -1.29 -3.14 -18.66
C PRO A 152 -2.75 -3.60 -18.55
N GLN A 153 -3.52 -3.33 -19.62
CA GLN A 153 -4.86 -3.88 -19.72
C GLN A 153 -4.82 -5.41 -19.59
N ASP A 154 -5.84 -5.99 -18.95
CA ASP A 154 -5.99 -7.42 -18.73
C ASP A 154 -4.93 -8.04 -17.79
N VAL A 155 -4.15 -7.25 -17.08
CA VAL A 155 -3.22 -7.73 -16.06
C VAL A 155 -3.71 -7.37 -14.67
N ALA A 156 -3.70 -8.36 -13.79
CA ALA A 156 -3.90 -8.18 -12.36
C ALA A 156 -2.62 -8.50 -11.59
N ALA A 157 -2.45 -7.85 -10.43
CA ALA A 157 -1.32 -8.06 -9.54
C ALA A 157 -1.80 -8.15 -8.09
N LEU A 158 -1.14 -8.99 -7.30
CA LEU A 158 -1.33 -9.11 -5.86
C LEU A 158 0.01 -9.25 -5.16
N VAL A 159 0.25 -8.45 -4.14
CA VAL A 159 1.32 -8.65 -3.17
C VAL A 159 0.85 -9.71 -2.18
N GLU A 160 1.48 -10.89 -2.21
CA GLU A 160 1.10 -12.02 -1.34
C GLU A 160 1.85 -12.00 -0.01
N SER A 161 3.10 -11.57 -0.02
CA SER A 161 3.90 -11.44 1.20
C SER A 161 4.87 -10.28 1.10
N LEU A 162 5.27 -9.77 2.26
CA LEU A 162 6.12 -8.62 2.39
C LEU A 162 7.00 -8.76 3.63
N THR A 163 8.31 -8.61 3.45
CA THR A 163 9.30 -8.58 4.53
C THR A 163 10.17 -7.32 4.44
N ALA A 164 11.15 -7.21 5.32
CA ALA A 164 12.09 -6.09 5.29
C ALA A 164 12.90 -6.04 3.97
N ASP A 165 13.20 -7.19 3.38
CA ASP A 165 14.12 -7.38 2.26
C ASP A 165 13.51 -8.08 1.05
N SER A 166 12.20 -8.39 1.06
CA SER A 166 11.57 -9.09 -0.05
C SER A 166 10.09 -8.76 -0.22
N VAL A 167 9.60 -8.98 -1.43
CA VAL A 167 8.18 -8.94 -1.78
C VAL A 167 7.86 -10.11 -2.70
N THR A 168 6.76 -10.82 -2.40
CA THR A 168 6.22 -11.85 -3.30
C THR A 168 4.99 -11.32 -4.01
N LEU A 169 5.02 -11.42 -5.34
CA LEU A 169 3.96 -10.93 -6.23
C LEU A 169 3.35 -12.09 -7.00
N SER A 170 2.03 -12.11 -7.09
CA SER A 170 1.29 -12.85 -8.11
C SER A 170 0.84 -11.90 -9.20
N LEU A 171 1.18 -12.25 -10.45
CA LEU A 171 0.73 -11.53 -11.65
C LEU A 171 -0.06 -12.48 -12.54
N VAL A 172 -1.12 -11.99 -13.16
CA VAL A 172 -1.91 -12.78 -14.09
C VAL A 172 -2.33 -11.94 -15.30
N ASN A 173 -2.15 -12.52 -16.49
CA ASN A 173 -2.67 -11.99 -17.74
C ASN A 173 -3.97 -12.74 -18.07
N ILE A 174 -5.11 -12.06 -17.98
CA ILE A 174 -6.43 -12.65 -18.28
C ILE A 174 -6.79 -12.56 -19.76
N ASN A 175 -5.98 -11.88 -20.59
CA ASN A 175 -6.16 -11.90 -22.04
C ASN A 175 -5.82 -13.28 -22.58
N GLN A 176 -6.70 -13.84 -23.43
CA GLN A 176 -6.58 -15.21 -23.91
C GLN A 176 -5.72 -15.35 -25.16
N THR A 177 -5.35 -14.23 -25.80
CA THR A 177 -4.70 -14.24 -27.13
C THR A 177 -3.41 -13.43 -27.19
N GLU A 178 -3.21 -12.46 -26.31
CA GLU A 178 -2.08 -11.55 -26.37
C GLU A 178 -1.16 -11.67 -25.16
N ASN A 179 0.14 -11.62 -25.39
CA ASN A 179 1.12 -11.42 -24.32
C ASN A 179 0.98 -10.03 -23.69
N ARG A 180 1.39 -9.93 -22.44
CA ARG A 180 1.51 -8.65 -21.73
C ARG A 180 2.90 -8.53 -21.11
N ASP A 181 3.58 -7.45 -21.41
CA ASP A 181 4.82 -7.07 -20.74
C ASP A 181 4.50 -6.05 -19.66
N VAL A 182 5.03 -6.28 -18.47
CA VAL A 182 4.83 -5.43 -17.28
C VAL A 182 6.19 -5.03 -16.75
N ILE A 183 6.45 -3.74 -16.65
CA ILE A 183 7.59 -3.24 -15.89
C ILE A 183 7.20 -3.25 -14.42
N ILE A 184 8.03 -3.86 -13.59
CA ILE A 184 7.95 -3.87 -12.13
C ILE A 184 9.13 -3.06 -11.62
N GLN A 185 8.87 -1.96 -10.96
CA GLN A 185 9.87 -1.08 -10.37
C GLN A 185 9.97 -1.32 -8.87
N ALA A 186 11.17 -1.25 -8.33
CA ALA A 186 11.47 -1.36 -6.91
C ALA A 186 11.18 -0.01 -6.20
N GLY A 187 10.10 0.03 -5.44
CA GLY A 187 9.62 1.23 -4.77
C GLY A 187 8.73 2.12 -5.65
N ALA A 188 8.17 3.16 -5.05
CA ALA A 188 7.29 4.12 -5.71
C ALA A 188 8.05 5.02 -6.69
N TYR A 189 9.33 5.32 -6.37
CA TYR A 189 10.19 6.28 -7.07
C TYR A 189 11.55 5.69 -7.47
N ALA A 190 11.63 4.35 -7.62
CA ALA A 190 12.87 3.59 -7.89
C ALA A 190 13.94 3.74 -6.79
N GLU A 191 13.54 4.11 -5.59
CA GLU A 191 14.41 4.29 -4.43
C GLU A 191 15.00 2.98 -3.88
N HIS A 192 14.52 1.84 -4.38
CA HIS A 192 14.98 0.51 -4.00
C HIS A 192 15.70 -0.18 -5.17
N GLN A 193 16.43 -1.26 -4.86
CA GLN A 193 17.18 -2.07 -5.82
C GLN A 193 16.75 -3.53 -5.69
N PHE A 194 16.37 -4.17 -6.80
CA PHE A 194 16.19 -5.62 -6.83
C PHE A 194 17.55 -6.31 -6.93
N THR A 195 17.81 -7.25 -6.01
CA THR A 195 19.06 -8.02 -5.95
C THR A 195 18.90 -9.44 -6.46
N SER A 196 17.70 -9.98 -6.43
CA SER A 196 17.37 -11.26 -7.07
C SER A 196 15.89 -11.42 -7.33
N VAL A 197 15.54 -12.31 -8.26
CA VAL A 197 14.20 -12.81 -8.52
C VAL A 197 14.16 -14.32 -8.44
N VAL A 198 13.13 -14.84 -7.79
CA VAL A 198 12.79 -16.28 -7.83
C VAL A 198 11.47 -16.44 -8.55
N SER A 199 11.45 -17.31 -9.58
CA SER A 199 10.26 -17.71 -10.31
C SER A 199 10.36 -19.18 -10.65
N ASP A 200 9.27 -19.94 -10.46
CA ASP A 200 9.20 -21.37 -10.76
C ASP A 200 10.35 -22.20 -10.12
N GLY A 201 10.75 -21.82 -8.91
CA GLY A 201 11.84 -22.46 -8.18
C GLY A 201 13.25 -22.11 -8.67
N GLN A 202 13.38 -21.28 -9.70
CA GLN A 202 14.67 -20.81 -10.20
C GLN A 202 14.98 -19.41 -9.66
N SER A 203 16.23 -19.21 -9.23
CA SER A 203 16.72 -17.92 -8.75
C SER A 203 17.67 -17.30 -9.77
N LYS A 204 17.51 -16.01 -10.01
CA LYS A 204 18.40 -15.20 -10.85
C LYS A 204 18.83 -13.95 -10.08
N SER A 205 20.14 -13.67 -10.06
CA SER A 205 20.67 -12.41 -9.52
C SER A 205 20.27 -11.25 -10.41
N LEU A 206 19.98 -10.14 -9.78
CA LEU A 206 19.63 -8.86 -10.40
C LEU A 206 20.50 -7.77 -9.77
N ASP A 207 20.65 -6.68 -10.50
CA ASP A 207 21.24 -5.41 -10.03
C ASP A 207 20.52 -4.27 -10.77
N THR A 208 19.25 -4.05 -10.41
CA THR A 208 18.41 -3.10 -11.16
C THR A 208 17.28 -2.57 -10.31
N SER A 209 16.88 -1.33 -10.56
CA SER A 209 15.70 -0.72 -9.92
C SER A 209 14.37 -1.12 -10.58
N TRP A 210 14.40 -1.85 -11.69
CA TRP A 210 13.20 -2.37 -12.36
C TRP A 210 13.50 -3.59 -13.22
N LEU A 211 12.50 -4.38 -13.52
CA LEU A 211 12.56 -5.53 -14.44
C LEU A 211 11.29 -5.63 -15.27
N VAL A 212 11.36 -6.35 -16.38
CA VAL A 212 10.18 -6.68 -17.20
C VAL A 212 9.74 -8.11 -16.95
N ALA A 213 8.48 -8.27 -16.56
CA ALA A 213 7.81 -9.58 -16.53
C ALA A 213 6.98 -9.72 -17.81
N ARG A 214 7.22 -10.83 -18.56
CA ARG A 214 6.44 -11.18 -19.75
C ARG A 214 5.46 -12.26 -19.41
N LEU A 215 4.17 -11.97 -19.60
CA LEU A 215 3.06 -12.85 -19.27
C LEU A 215 2.43 -13.39 -20.56
N ALA A 216 2.46 -14.70 -20.75
CA ALA A 216 1.77 -15.36 -21.86
C ALA A 216 0.24 -15.23 -21.71
N PRO A 217 -0.52 -15.43 -22.81
CA PRO A 217 -1.98 -15.38 -22.79
C PRO A 217 -2.57 -16.37 -21.79
N GLY A 218 -3.51 -15.92 -20.97
CA GLY A 218 -4.19 -16.74 -19.96
C GLY A 218 -3.29 -17.28 -18.83
N CYS A 219 -2.05 -16.82 -18.73
CA CYS A 219 -1.08 -17.34 -17.77
C CYS A 219 -0.83 -16.35 -16.63
N GLY A 220 -0.42 -16.90 -15.49
CA GLY A 220 0.08 -16.16 -14.34
C GLY A 220 1.51 -16.55 -14.00
N THR A 221 2.15 -15.76 -13.15
CA THR A 221 3.46 -16.07 -12.55
C THR A 221 3.51 -15.58 -11.12
N LYS A 222 4.29 -16.27 -10.31
CA LYS A 222 4.64 -15.83 -8.95
C LYS A 222 6.12 -15.46 -8.93
N LEU A 223 6.40 -14.24 -8.49
CA LEU A 223 7.75 -13.70 -8.40
C LEU A 223 8.06 -13.35 -6.93
N THR A 224 9.15 -13.88 -6.39
CA THR A 224 9.71 -13.40 -5.13
C THR A 224 10.94 -12.57 -5.45
N LEU A 225 10.87 -11.27 -5.12
CA LEU A 225 11.89 -10.27 -5.41
C LEU A 225 12.60 -9.90 -4.11
N LYS A 226 13.91 -10.15 -4.04
CA LYS A 226 14.74 -9.60 -2.97
C LYS A 226 15.09 -8.15 -3.29
N THR A 227 15.14 -7.32 -2.26
CA THR A 227 15.21 -5.88 -2.42
C THR A 227 16.10 -5.25 -1.36
N ASP A 228 17.10 -4.50 -1.78
CA ASP A 228 17.80 -3.53 -0.94
C ASP A 228 17.03 -2.21 -0.97
N ARG A 229 16.63 -1.74 0.21
CA ARG A 229 15.76 -0.57 0.33
C ARG A 229 16.53 0.72 0.51
N TYR A 230 16.05 1.80 -0.13
CA TYR A 230 16.56 3.17 0.01
C TYR A 230 18.04 3.32 -0.35
N VAL A 231 18.47 2.55 -1.36
CA VAL A 231 19.86 2.58 -1.84
C VAL A 231 20.05 3.47 -3.08
N ASN A 232 18.95 3.80 -3.76
CA ASN A 232 18.96 4.64 -4.94
C ASN A 232 18.42 6.04 -4.65
N GLN A 233 18.86 7.03 -5.43
CA GLN A 233 18.26 8.35 -5.46
C GLN A 233 16.83 8.24 -6.03
N PRO A 234 15.78 8.70 -5.30
CA PRO A 234 14.42 8.70 -5.83
C PRO A 234 14.29 9.54 -7.09
N THR A 235 13.48 9.08 -8.05
CA THR A 235 13.26 9.78 -9.31
C THR A 235 11.80 9.73 -9.75
N PHE A 236 11.34 10.79 -10.42
CA PHE A 236 10.05 10.84 -11.11
C PHE A 236 10.13 10.43 -12.58
N LEU A 237 11.35 10.20 -13.13
CA LEU A 237 11.51 9.73 -14.49
C LEU A 237 10.88 8.34 -14.66
N PHE A 238 10.22 8.13 -15.77
CA PHE A 238 9.70 6.81 -16.11
C PHE A 238 10.84 5.84 -16.46
N PRO A 239 10.61 4.52 -16.32
CA PRO A 239 11.67 3.53 -16.63
C PRO A 239 12.29 3.66 -18.01
N TRP A 240 11.51 4.04 -19.00
CA TRP A 240 11.98 4.23 -20.40
C TRP A 240 12.71 5.55 -20.64
N ASP A 241 12.70 6.50 -19.71
CA ASP A 241 13.40 7.79 -19.77
C ASP A 241 14.69 7.78 -18.95
N ARG A 242 15.08 6.63 -18.41
CA ARG A 242 16.30 6.49 -17.59
C ARG A 242 17.39 5.86 -18.44
N ASP A 243 18.60 6.44 -18.36
CA ASP A 243 19.81 5.79 -18.85
C ASP A 243 20.05 4.52 -18.03
N ASN A 244 20.26 3.39 -18.71
CA ASN A 244 20.59 2.10 -18.11
C ASN A 244 22.07 2.03 -17.78
#